data_319e2010d564b9dfa29fc4da07f4f3f6
#
_entry.id   319e2010d564b9dfa29fc4da07f4f3f6
#
_cell.length_a   1.000
_cell.length_b   1.000
_cell.length_c   1.000
_cell.angle_alpha   90.00
_cell.angle_beta   90.00
_cell.angle_gamma   90.00
#
_symmetry.space_group_name_H-M   'P 1'
#
loop_
_entity.id
_entity.type
_entity.pdbx_description
1 polymer ?
#
loop_
_entity_poly.entity_id
_entity_poly.type
_entity_poly.pdbx_seq_one_letter_code
_entity_poly.pdbx_strand_id
1 'polypeptide(L)'
;MDFWRDEYRLNARIARFPKPYVAIMDGIVMGGGVGVSAHGDVRIVTERSRIAMPETGIGFVPDVGGTYLLGAAPGELGTHLALTADAVGAGDALMCGLADHFVPSQRLAGLTRALADCGTAAEIEETVRSFASPAPGGELAAHREWIDSCYRADSVEEILDRLDNSGVPAAKQAAGTILAKSPTALKVTLSALRRARMLDSLEAVLDQEYRTSCTAFTRPDLVEGVRAQIIDKDRNPRWSPADLAEVSEADVALFFATLGDRELDLASGSGTTD
;
A
#
# COMPACT_ATOMS: atom_id res chain seq x y z
N MET A 1 0.01 -1.57 20.34
CA MET A 1 -0.22 -2.84 19.62
C MET A 1 -1.70 -3.13 19.46
N ASP A 2 -2.54 -2.79 20.42
CA ASP A 2 -3.99 -2.99 20.32
C ASP A 2 -4.62 -2.20 19.16
N PHE A 3 -4.12 -0.99 18.89
CA PHE A 3 -4.54 -0.18 17.76
C PHE A 3 -4.44 -0.95 16.42
N TRP A 4 -3.27 -1.49 16.07
CA TRP A 4 -3.11 -2.27 14.82
C TRP A 4 -3.94 -3.56 14.82
N ARG A 5 -4.10 -4.20 15.96
CA ARG A 5 -4.95 -5.40 16.10
C ARG A 5 -6.40 -5.09 15.71
N ASP A 6 -6.94 -3.98 16.20
CA ASP A 6 -8.30 -3.58 15.92
C ASP A 6 -8.44 -3.07 14.47
N GLU A 7 -7.46 -2.31 13.99
CA GLU A 7 -7.43 -1.79 12.63
C GLU A 7 -7.37 -2.93 11.59
N TYR A 8 -6.49 -3.92 11.78
CA TYR A 8 -6.35 -5.03 10.80
C TYR A 8 -7.56 -5.98 10.84
N ARG A 9 -8.19 -6.16 11.99
CA ARG A 9 -9.49 -6.82 12.08
C ARG A 9 -10.57 -6.06 11.32
N LEU A 10 -10.56 -4.74 11.39
CA LEU A 10 -11.47 -3.90 10.61
C LEU A 10 -11.21 -4.05 9.12
N ASN A 11 -9.94 -4.03 8.68
CA ASN A 11 -9.61 -4.20 7.25
C ASN A 11 -10.10 -5.56 6.71
N ALA A 12 -9.85 -6.65 7.46
CA ALA A 12 -10.36 -7.97 7.11
C ALA A 12 -11.90 -8.01 7.08
N ARG A 13 -12.55 -7.30 8.03
CA ARG A 13 -14.01 -7.21 8.08
C ARG A 13 -14.59 -6.42 6.89
N ILE A 14 -13.93 -5.36 6.45
CA ILE A 14 -14.34 -4.59 5.26
C ILE A 14 -14.30 -5.51 4.03
N ALA A 15 -13.21 -6.24 3.82
CA ALA A 15 -13.06 -7.16 2.70
C ALA A 15 -14.08 -8.31 2.67
N ARG A 16 -14.64 -8.68 3.83
CA ARG A 16 -15.66 -9.73 3.96
C ARG A 16 -17.06 -9.19 4.27
N PHE A 17 -17.26 -7.87 4.11
CA PHE A 17 -18.51 -7.30 4.52
C PHE A 17 -19.65 -7.85 3.64
N PRO A 18 -20.75 -8.34 4.24
CA PRO A 18 -21.79 -9.10 3.50
C PRO A 18 -22.70 -8.22 2.61
N LYS A 19 -22.47 -6.90 2.63
CA LYS A 19 -23.18 -5.93 1.79
C LYS A 19 -22.14 -5.14 0.99
N PRO A 20 -22.48 -4.63 -0.21
CA PRO A 20 -21.56 -3.82 -0.99
C PRO A 20 -21.01 -2.64 -0.19
N TYR A 21 -19.70 -2.63 -0.04
CA TYR A 21 -18.95 -1.54 0.60
C TYR A 21 -18.44 -0.61 -0.50
N VAL A 22 -19.08 0.54 -0.66
CA VAL A 22 -18.70 1.54 -1.67
C VAL A 22 -17.76 2.58 -1.05
N ALA A 23 -16.53 2.62 -1.51
CA ALA A 23 -15.53 3.60 -1.06
C ALA A 23 -15.35 4.71 -2.10
N ILE A 24 -15.52 5.97 -1.68
CA ILE A 24 -15.29 7.15 -2.51
C ILE A 24 -13.97 7.79 -2.07
N MET A 25 -12.93 7.55 -2.83
CA MET A 25 -11.56 8.03 -2.59
C MET A 25 -11.32 9.37 -3.29
N ASP A 26 -11.93 10.44 -2.79
CA ASP A 26 -11.92 11.76 -3.41
C ASP A 26 -10.98 12.73 -2.69
N GLY A 27 -9.69 12.60 -2.95
CA GLY A 27 -8.63 13.39 -2.32
C GLY A 27 -7.42 12.55 -1.93
N ILE A 28 -6.80 12.87 -0.80
CA ILE A 28 -5.64 12.15 -0.27
C ILE A 28 -6.11 10.88 0.44
N VAL A 29 -5.60 9.73 0.00
CA VAL A 29 -5.88 8.40 0.55
C VAL A 29 -4.53 7.70 0.78
N MET A 30 -4.08 7.66 2.01
CA MET A 30 -2.75 7.16 2.37
C MET A 30 -2.81 6.32 3.65
N GLY A 31 -1.94 5.31 3.75
CA GLY A 31 -1.84 4.45 4.94
C GLY A 31 -3.19 3.89 5.36
N GLY A 32 -3.65 4.15 6.59
CA GLY A 32 -4.97 3.74 7.09
C GLY A 32 -6.15 4.14 6.20
N GLY A 33 -6.04 5.26 5.43
CA GLY A 33 -7.03 5.64 4.42
C GLY A 33 -7.16 4.59 3.30
N VAL A 34 -6.06 3.95 2.89
CA VAL A 34 -6.09 2.82 1.96
C VAL A 34 -6.76 1.61 2.62
N GLY A 35 -6.43 1.31 3.88
CA GLY A 35 -7.00 0.20 4.62
C GLY A 35 -8.53 0.25 4.74
N VAL A 36 -9.12 1.44 4.95
CA VAL A 36 -10.58 1.59 5.06
C VAL A 36 -11.29 1.74 3.72
N SER A 37 -10.58 1.87 2.61
CA SER A 37 -11.19 2.10 1.29
C SER A 37 -10.86 1.02 0.27
N ALA A 38 -9.60 0.62 0.14
CA ALA A 38 -9.14 -0.20 -0.98
C ALA A 38 -9.50 -1.70 -0.86
N HIS A 39 -10.09 -2.12 0.27
CA HIS A 39 -10.64 -3.47 0.46
C HIS A 39 -12.14 -3.54 0.22
N GLY A 40 -12.80 -2.43 -0.13
CA GLY A 40 -14.23 -2.40 -0.45
C GLY A 40 -14.54 -3.05 -1.79
N ASP A 41 -15.82 -3.41 -2.00
CA ASP A 41 -16.29 -4.05 -3.22
C ASP A 41 -16.32 -3.11 -4.42
N VAL A 42 -16.57 -1.82 -4.18
CA VAL A 42 -16.68 -0.79 -5.22
C VAL A 42 -15.82 0.42 -4.82
N ARG A 43 -14.71 0.59 -5.51
CA ARG A 43 -13.70 1.60 -5.17
C ARG A 43 -13.67 2.68 -6.25
N ILE A 44 -14.04 3.89 -5.85
CA ILE A 44 -14.23 5.03 -6.76
C ILE A 44 -13.14 6.07 -6.53
N VAL A 45 -12.49 6.48 -7.60
CA VAL A 45 -11.51 7.58 -7.62
C VAL A 45 -12.00 8.74 -8.48
N THR A 46 -11.44 9.92 -8.20
CA THR A 46 -11.73 11.17 -8.94
C THR A 46 -10.43 11.78 -9.47
N GLU A 47 -10.52 12.88 -10.19
CA GLU A 47 -9.36 13.66 -10.62
C GLU A 47 -8.56 14.27 -9.44
N ARG A 48 -9.14 14.29 -8.25
CA ARG A 48 -8.50 14.77 -7.02
C ARG A 48 -7.78 13.69 -6.23
N SER A 49 -7.99 12.43 -6.58
CA SER A 49 -7.43 11.29 -5.84
C SER A 49 -5.91 11.30 -5.88
N ARG A 50 -5.31 11.04 -4.71
CA ARG A 50 -3.88 10.81 -4.52
C ARG A 50 -3.72 9.65 -3.56
N ILE A 51 -3.37 8.50 -4.09
CA ILE A 51 -3.30 7.23 -3.34
C ILE A 51 -1.83 6.86 -3.16
N ALA A 52 -1.43 6.55 -1.93
CA ALA A 52 -0.07 6.11 -1.62
C ALA A 52 -0.01 5.21 -0.39
N MET A 53 1.07 4.42 -0.33
CA MET A 53 1.55 3.77 0.88
C MET A 53 2.92 4.37 1.21
N PRO A 54 2.97 5.50 1.97
CA PRO A 54 4.20 6.29 2.14
C PRO A 54 5.07 5.84 3.32
N GLU A 55 4.82 4.67 3.88
CA GLU A 55 5.32 4.19 5.17
C GLU A 55 6.85 4.12 5.23
N THR A 56 7.53 3.74 4.12
CA THR A 56 8.99 3.70 4.06
C THR A 56 9.63 5.08 4.33
N GLY A 57 8.89 6.16 4.02
CA GLY A 57 9.31 7.54 4.28
C GLY A 57 9.21 7.97 5.74
N ILE A 58 8.56 7.19 6.59
CA ILE A 58 8.48 7.40 8.04
C ILE A 58 9.13 6.28 8.84
N GLY A 59 9.99 5.46 8.19
CA GLY A 59 10.65 4.36 8.88
C GLY A 59 9.72 3.22 9.28
N PHE A 60 8.60 3.07 8.56
CA PHE A 60 7.60 2.03 8.74
C PHE A 60 7.46 1.20 7.45
N VAL A 61 6.54 0.28 7.41
CA VAL A 61 6.27 -0.61 6.28
C VAL A 61 4.83 -0.47 5.84
N PRO A 62 4.49 -0.65 4.55
CA PRO A 62 3.11 -0.73 4.11
C PRO A 62 2.35 -1.78 4.91
N ASP A 63 1.27 -1.37 5.53
CA ASP A 63 0.40 -2.16 6.40
C ASP A 63 -1.07 -2.08 5.94
N VAL A 64 -2.03 -2.40 6.78
CA VAL A 64 -3.49 -2.36 6.50
C VAL A 64 -3.93 -3.16 5.27
N GLY A 65 -3.20 -4.22 4.91
CA GLY A 65 -3.38 -4.97 3.66
C GLY A 65 -2.69 -4.30 2.47
N GLY A 66 -1.84 -3.30 2.68
CA GLY A 66 -1.10 -2.59 1.64
C GLY A 66 -0.16 -3.50 0.87
N THR A 67 0.52 -4.43 1.53
CA THR A 67 1.39 -5.39 0.83
C THR A 67 0.59 -6.43 0.03
N TYR A 68 -0.65 -6.74 0.41
CA TYR A 68 -1.58 -7.54 -0.39
C TYR A 68 -1.96 -6.82 -1.68
N LEU A 69 -2.42 -5.57 -1.58
CA LEU A 69 -2.83 -4.75 -2.72
C LEU A 69 -1.67 -4.48 -3.68
N LEU A 70 -0.52 -4.03 -3.15
CA LEU A 70 0.66 -3.73 -3.95
C LEU A 70 1.31 -5.00 -4.50
N GLY A 71 1.26 -6.11 -3.77
CA GLY A 71 1.72 -7.41 -4.25
C GLY A 71 0.93 -7.94 -5.44
N ALA A 72 -0.37 -7.62 -5.52
CA ALA A 72 -1.28 -7.98 -6.61
C ALA A 72 -1.20 -7.02 -7.82
N ALA A 73 -0.56 -5.86 -7.68
CA ALA A 73 -0.40 -4.92 -8.79
C ALA A 73 0.38 -5.53 -9.96
N PRO A 74 0.05 -5.16 -11.22
CA PRO A 74 0.67 -5.78 -12.40
C PRO A 74 2.19 -5.60 -12.45
N GLY A 75 2.93 -6.69 -12.67
CA GLY A 75 4.39 -6.69 -12.76
C GLY A 75 5.05 -6.24 -11.46
N GLU A 76 5.93 -5.25 -11.54
CA GLU A 76 6.64 -4.68 -10.40
C GLU A 76 6.13 -3.27 -10.01
N LEU A 77 4.98 -2.85 -10.54
CA LEU A 77 4.41 -1.53 -10.22
C LEU A 77 4.20 -1.34 -8.71
N GLY A 78 3.68 -2.38 -8.04
CA GLY A 78 3.48 -2.33 -6.59
C GLY A 78 4.80 -2.25 -5.81
N THR A 79 5.84 -2.94 -6.26
CA THR A 79 7.19 -2.84 -5.65
C THR A 79 7.75 -1.43 -5.82
N HIS A 80 7.61 -0.84 -7.02
CA HIS A 80 8.00 0.54 -7.28
C HIS A 80 7.30 1.51 -6.33
N LEU A 81 5.97 1.45 -6.23
CA LEU A 81 5.18 2.34 -5.37
C LEU A 81 5.53 2.20 -3.89
N ALA A 82 5.73 0.97 -3.41
CA ALA A 82 6.09 0.71 -2.02
C ALA A 82 7.46 1.26 -1.64
N LEU A 83 8.47 1.09 -2.51
CA LEU A 83 9.84 1.51 -2.20
C LEU A 83 10.05 3.02 -2.42
N THR A 84 9.38 3.62 -3.41
CA THR A 84 9.45 5.08 -3.62
C THR A 84 8.55 5.85 -2.66
N ALA A 85 7.47 5.23 -2.16
CA ALA A 85 6.41 5.88 -1.41
C ALA A 85 5.68 6.98 -2.22
N ASP A 86 5.68 6.86 -3.55
CA ASP A 86 5.06 7.83 -4.43
C ASP A 86 3.55 7.71 -4.44
N ALA A 87 2.88 8.86 -4.60
CA ALA A 87 1.43 8.92 -4.72
C ALA A 87 0.99 8.88 -6.19
N VAL A 88 -0.01 8.05 -6.46
CA VAL A 88 -0.60 7.91 -7.79
C VAL A 88 -1.94 8.62 -7.92
N GLY A 89 -2.23 9.10 -9.13
CA GLY A 89 -3.55 9.61 -9.49
C GLY A 89 -4.52 8.52 -9.94
N ALA A 90 -5.72 8.92 -10.37
CA ALA A 90 -6.81 8.01 -10.71
C ALA A 90 -6.43 6.96 -11.78
N GLY A 91 -5.77 7.36 -12.87
CA GLY A 91 -5.42 6.44 -13.95
C GLY A 91 -4.48 5.33 -13.50
N ASP A 92 -3.44 5.69 -12.75
CA ASP A 92 -2.49 4.72 -12.21
C ASP A 92 -3.09 3.87 -11.08
N ALA A 93 -3.98 4.44 -10.25
CA ALA A 93 -4.69 3.69 -9.23
C ALA A 93 -5.55 2.57 -9.83
N LEU A 94 -6.27 2.87 -10.92
CA LEU A 94 -7.02 1.86 -11.68
C LEU A 94 -6.09 0.81 -12.29
N MET A 95 -4.98 1.24 -12.88
CA MET A 95 -3.98 0.34 -13.48
C MET A 95 -3.36 -0.61 -12.46
N CYS A 96 -3.12 -0.12 -11.23
CA CYS A 96 -2.55 -0.91 -10.14
C CYS A 96 -3.59 -1.77 -9.38
N GLY A 97 -4.87 -1.69 -9.73
CA GLY A 97 -5.93 -2.41 -9.02
C GLY A 97 -6.26 -1.84 -7.64
N LEU A 98 -5.89 -0.60 -7.37
CA LEU A 98 -6.21 0.12 -6.13
C LEU A 98 -7.61 0.76 -6.17
N ALA A 99 -8.23 0.84 -7.34
CA ALA A 99 -9.56 1.37 -7.58
C ALA A 99 -10.23 0.66 -8.76
N ASP A 100 -11.57 0.80 -8.89
CA ASP A 100 -12.37 0.13 -9.92
C ASP A 100 -12.98 1.13 -10.92
N HIS A 101 -13.40 2.30 -10.44
CA HIS A 101 -14.12 3.27 -11.26
C HIS A 101 -13.55 4.68 -11.10
N PHE A 102 -13.48 5.40 -12.21
CA PHE A 102 -13.26 6.84 -12.19
C PHE A 102 -14.58 7.56 -12.34
N VAL A 103 -14.93 8.40 -11.37
CA VAL A 103 -16.11 9.27 -11.40
C VAL A 103 -15.65 10.71 -11.22
N PRO A 104 -15.94 11.62 -12.16
CA PRO A 104 -15.62 13.04 -12.00
C PRO A 104 -16.20 13.60 -10.68
N SER A 105 -15.41 14.33 -9.91
CA SER A 105 -15.81 14.81 -8.57
C SER A 105 -17.11 15.60 -8.57
N GLN A 106 -17.38 16.35 -9.61
CA GLN A 106 -18.64 17.10 -9.82
C GLN A 106 -19.88 16.20 -9.88
N ARG A 107 -19.73 14.91 -10.16
CA ARG A 107 -20.84 13.93 -10.22
C ARG A 107 -21.09 13.23 -8.89
N LEU A 108 -20.19 13.31 -7.90
CA LEU A 108 -20.27 12.56 -6.65
C LEU A 108 -21.58 12.82 -5.89
N ALA A 109 -22.03 14.08 -5.82
CA ALA A 109 -23.30 14.40 -5.14
C ALA A 109 -24.50 13.74 -5.80
N GLY A 110 -24.49 13.61 -7.13
CA GLY A 110 -25.52 12.88 -7.89
C GLY A 110 -25.44 11.38 -7.63
N LEU A 111 -24.24 10.82 -7.71
CA LEU A 111 -23.97 9.42 -7.45
C LEU A 111 -24.43 9.02 -6.04
N THR A 112 -24.05 9.78 -5.01
CA THR A 112 -24.42 9.46 -3.62
C THR A 112 -25.93 9.43 -3.42
N ARG A 113 -26.66 10.34 -4.07
CA ARG A 113 -28.14 10.32 -4.02
C ARG A 113 -28.71 9.10 -4.74
N ALA A 114 -28.21 8.77 -5.94
CA ALA A 114 -28.67 7.63 -6.69
C ALA A 114 -28.38 6.29 -5.97
N LEU A 115 -27.24 6.17 -5.30
CA LEU A 115 -26.88 4.99 -4.49
C LEU A 115 -27.83 4.79 -3.30
N ALA A 116 -28.39 5.87 -2.74
CA ALA A 116 -29.33 5.77 -1.62
C ALA A 116 -30.65 5.08 -2.00
N ASP A 117 -30.99 5.08 -3.28
CA ASP A 117 -32.20 4.46 -3.82
C ASP A 117 -31.98 3.00 -4.28
N CYS A 118 -30.73 2.50 -4.27
CA CYS A 118 -30.41 1.13 -4.67
C CYS A 118 -30.81 0.12 -3.58
N GLY A 119 -31.47 -0.95 -3.97
CA GLY A 119 -31.90 -2.05 -3.10
C GLY A 119 -31.03 -3.31 -3.21
N THR A 120 -30.21 -3.42 -4.26
CA THR A 120 -29.41 -4.62 -4.56
C THR A 120 -27.98 -4.27 -4.95
N ALA A 121 -27.05 -5.23 -4.82
CA ALA A 121 -25.66 -5.07 -5.26
C ALA A 121 -25.55 -4.79 -6.77
N ALA A 122 -26.40 -5.43 -7.57
CA ALA A 122 -26.44 -5.23 -9.03
C ALA A 122 -26.84 -3.78 -9.40
N GLU A 123 -27.84 -3.22 -8.70
CA GLU A 123 -28.25 -1.82 -8.90
C GLU A 123 -27.13 -0.84 -8.49
N ILE A 124 -26.40 -1.13 -7.42
CA ILE A 124 -25.24 -0.32 -7.00
C ILE A 124 -24.19 -0.30 -8.10
N GLU A 125 -23.80 -1.47 -8.61
CA GLU A 125 -22.79 -1.60 -9.66
C GLU A 125 -23.22 -0.90 -10.96
N GLU A 126 -24.48 -1.05 -11.38
CA GLU A 126 -25.03 -0.38 -12.56
C GLU A 126 -25.07 1.15 -12.36
N THR A 127 -25.49 1.59 -11.18
CA THR A 127 -25.52 3.01 -10.81
C THR A 127 -24.13 3.61 -10.89
N VAL A 128 -23.13 3.02 -10.23
CA VAL A 128 -21.74 3.51 -10.27
C VAL A 128 -21.25 3.58 -11.71
N ARG A 129 -21.47 2.52 -12.49
CA ARG A 129 -21.04 2.46 -13.90
C ARG A 129 -21.70 3.56 -14.76
N SER A 130 -22.94 3.95 -14.47
CA SER A 130 -23.64 5.03 -15.19
C SER A 130 -23.05 6.43 -14.91
N PHE A 131 -22.39 6.61 -13.74
CA PHE A 131 -21.71 7.85 -13.37
C PHE A 131 -20.23 7.83 -13.77
N ALA A 132 -19.65 6.66 -14.06
CA ALA A 132 -18.25 6.51 -14.41
C ALA A 132 -17.91 7.18 -15.75
N SER A 133 -16.66 7.49 -15.93
CA SER A 133 -16.08 8.04 -17.15
C SER A 133 -14.69 7.42 -17.38
N PRO A 134 -14.13 7.50 -18.59
CA PRO A 134 -12.72 7.15 -18.80
C PRO A 134 -11.83 7.98 -17.87
N ALA A 135 -10.92 7.31 -17.18
CA ALA A 135 -9.98 7.98 -16.31
C ALA A 135 -8.96 8.81 -17.11
N PRO A 136 -8.42 9.89 -16.53
CA PRO A 136 -7.23 10.54 -17.06
C PRO A 136 -6.08 9.53 -17.20
N GLY A 137 -5.21 9.72 -18.19
CA GLY A 137 -4.01 8.90 -18.37
C GLY A 137 -3.11 8.95 -17.10
N GLY A 138 -2.52 7.81 -16.76
CA GLY A 138 -1.49 7.71 -15.72
C GLY A 138 -0.08 7.75 -16.32
N GLU A 139 0.92 7.93 -15.46
CA GLU A 139 2.33 7.98 -15.87
C GLU A 139 3.00 6.59 -15.86
N LEU A 140 2.51 5.68 -15.01
CA LEU A 140 3.10 4.35 -14.81
C LEU A 140 3.09 3.49 -16.07
N ALA A 141 2.08 3.66 -16.94
CA ALA A 141 2.01 2.92 -18.21
C ALA A 141 3.24 3.16 -19.09
N ALA A 142 3.71 4.40 -19.16
CA ALA A 142 4.89 4.78 -19.94
C ALA A 142 6.21 4.30 -19.28
N HIS A 143 6.15 4.00 -17.99
CA HIS A 143 7.32 3.61 -17.19
C HIS A 143 7.43 2.10 -16.95
N ARG A 144 6.43 1.34 -17.37
CA ARG A 144 6.29 -0.07 -17.03
C ARG A 144 7.51 -0.92 -17.40
N GLU A 145 8.08 -0.71 -18.57
CA GLU A 145 9.19 -1.53 -19.06
C GLU A 145 10.41 -1.47 -18.13
N TRP A 146 10.87 -0.27 -17.80
CA TRP A 146 12.02 -0.14 -16.91
C TRP A 146 11.66 -0.51 -15.45
N ILE A 147 10.42 -0.23 -15.01
CA ILE A 147 9.96 -0.65 -13.67
C ILE A 147 10.02 -2.18 -13.57
N ASP A 148 9.38 -2.90 -14.48
CA ASP A 148 9.38 -4.37 -14.46
C ASP A 148 10.79 -4.96 -14.57
N SER A 149 11.68 -4.33 -15.33
CA SER A 149 13.07 -4.77 -15.49
C SER A 149 13.91 -4.56 -14.23
N CYS A 150 13.85 -3.35 -13.64
CA CYS A 150 14.71 -2.99 -12.52
C CYS A 150 14.24 -3.59 -11.19
N TYR A 151 12.93 -3.58 -10.92
CA TYR A 151 12.39 -3.99 -9.62
C TYR A 151 12.16 -5.50 -9.46
N ARG A 152 12.46 -6.31 -10.48
CA ARG A 152 12.39 -7.78 -10.39
C ARG A 152 13.49 -8.39 -9.51
N ALA A 153 14.49 -7.62 -9.13
CA ALA A 153 15.57 -8.08 -8.26
C ALA A 153 15.07 -8.45 -6.86
N ASP A 154 15.83 -9.32 -6.17
CA ASP A 154 15.47 -9.82 -4.84
C ASP A 154 16.09 -8.98 -3.70
N SER A 155 16.96 -8.02 -3.99
CA SER A 155 17.53 -7.09 -3.01
C SER A 155 17.33 -5.64 -3.42
N VAL A 156 17.23 -4.75 -2.44
CA VAL A 156 17.09 -3.31 -2.66
C VAL A 156 18.36 -2.75 -3.34
N GLU A 157 19.51 -3.26 -2.96
CA GLU A 157 20.79 -2.89 -3.55
C GLU A 157 20.84 -3.19 -5.05
N GLU A 158 20.40 -4.39 -5.45
CA GLU A 158 20.36 -4.77 -6.86
C GLU A 158 19.31 -3.95 -7.64
N ILE A 159 18.16 -3.64 -7.02
CA ILE A 159 17.17 -2.73 -7.62
C ILE A 159 17.83 -1.36 -7.90
N LEU A 160 18.53 -0.78 -6.94
CA LEU A 160 19.22 0.50 -7.09
C LEU A 160 20.29 0.45 -8.20
N ASP A 161 21.10 -0.60 -8.22
CA ASP A 161 22.10 -0.79 -9.28
C ASP A 161 21.46 -0.85 -10.67
N ARG A 162 20.36 -1.57 -10.82
CA ARG A 162 19.62 -1.67 -12.08
C ARG A 162 19.00 -0.32 -12.49
N LEU A 163 18.44 0.43 -11.53
CA LEU A 163 17.87 1.75 -11.77
C LEU A 163 18.93 2.74 -12.26
N ASP A 164 20.09 2.78 -11.60
CA ASP A 164 21.19 3.67 -11.96
C ASP A 164 21.81 3.33 -13.32
N ASN A 165 21.86 2.04 -13.67
CA ASN A 165 22.45 1.55 -14.93
C ASN A 165 21.43 1.46 -16.09
N SER A 166 20.15 1.76 -15.85
CA SER A 166 19.09 1.64 -16.87
C SER A 166 19.21 2.60 -18.05
N GLY A 167 19.92 3.71 -17.86
CA GLY A 167 19.96 4.81 -18.84
C GLY A 167 18.68 5.66 -18.91
N VAL A 168 17.67 5.36 -18.10
CA VAL A 168 16.39 6.07 -18.06
C VAL A 168 16.40 7.14 -16.97
N PRO A 169 16.19 8.44 -17.29
CA PRO A 169 16.22 9.51 -16.29
C PRO A 169 15.22 9.31 -15.14
N ALA A 170 14.01 8.84 -15.44
CA ALA A 170 12.99 8.56 -14.44
C ALA A 170 13.41 7.43 -13.46
N ALA A 171 14.10 6.40 -13.95
CA ALA A 171 14.63 5.33 -13.10
C ALA A 171 15.72 5.86 -12.14
N LYS A 172 16.60 6.72 -12.62
CA LYS A 172 17.60 7.37 -11.77
C LYS A 172 16.96 8.28 -10.70
N GLN A 173 15.89 8.98 -11.05
CA GLN A 173 15.13 9.76 -10.07
C GLN A 173 14.51 8.85 -9.01
N ALA A 174 13.94 7.72 -9.41
CA ALA A 174 13.38 6.73 -8.49
C ALA A 174 14.46 6.19 -7.52
N ALA A 175 15.67 5.90 -8.00
CA ALA A 175 16.80 5.50 -7.14
C ALA A 175 17.09 6.55 -6.06
N GLY A 176 17.15 7.83 -6.43
CA GLY A 176 17.33 8.92 -5.46
C GLY A 176 16.18 9.03 -4.44
N THR A 177 14.94 8.77 -4.88
CA THR A 177 13.77 8.75 -4.00
C THR A 177 13.84 7.59 -3.00
N ILE A 178 14.25 6.40 -3.44
CA ILE A 178 14.41 5.22 -2.59
C ILE A 178 15.51 5.45 -1.55
N LEU A 179 16.67 5.97 -1.95
CA LEU A 179 17.80 6.23 -1.05
C LEU A 179 17.48 7.21 0.09
N ALA A 180 16.44 8.02 -0.04
CA ALA A 180 15.97 8.91 1.02
C ALA A 180 15.11 8.23 2.09
N LYS A 181 14.69 6.98 1.87
CA LYS A 181 13.85 6.20 2.80
C LYS A 181 14.68 5.46 3.84
N SER A 182 14.02 4.96 4.90
CA SER A 182 14.68 4.11 5.90
C SER A 182 15.25 2.84 5.27
N PRO A 183 16.56 2.55 5.40
CA PRO A 183 17.17 1.33 4.88
C PRO A 183 16.50 0.06 5.39
N THR A 184 16.19 0.02 6.69
CA THR A 184 15.47 -1.11 7.30
C THR A 184 14.08 -1.27 6.72
N ALA A 185 13.31 -0.17 6.63
CA ALA A 185 11.96 -0.21 6.09
C ALA A 185 11.94 -0.67 4.62
N LEU A 186 12.90 -0.23 3.80
CA LEU A 186 13.02 -0.66 2.39
C LEU A 186 13.20 -2.17 2.27
N LYS A 187 14.17 -2.75 3.00
CA LYS A 187 14.45 -4.20 2.92
C LYS A 187 13.29 -5.03 3.48
N VAL A 188 12.69 -4.61 4.59
CA VAL A 188 11.52 -5.28 5.16
C VAL A 188 10.33 -5.19 4.19
N THR A 189 10.08 -4.02 3.60
CA THR A 189 9.00 -3.83 2.62
C THR A 189 9.17 -4.73 1.40
N LEU A 190 10.36 -4.80 0.81
CA LEU A 190 10.62 -5.69 -0.32
C LEU A 190 10.37 -7.15 0.06
N SER A 191 10.89 -7.59 1.21
CA SER A 191 10.64 -8.95 1.71
C SER A 191 9.16 -9.21 1.97
N ALA A 192 8.43 -8.25 2.55
CA ALA A 192 6.99 -8.36 2.81
C ALA A 192 6.18 -8.54 1.52
N LEU A 193 6.48 -7.74 0.49
CA LEU A 193 5.82 -7.84 -0.82
C LEU A 193 6.08 -9.19 -1.49
N ARG A 194 7.34 -9.66 -1.49
CA ARG A 194 7.69 -10.98 -2.07
C ARG A 194 6.94 -12.11 -1.37
N ARG A 195 6.82 -12.04 -0.04
CA ARG A 195 6.08 -13.01 0.77
C ARG A 195 4.56 -12.89 0.55
N ALA A 196 4.01 -11.67 0.51
CA ALA A 196 2.58 -11.45 0.29
C ALA A 196 2.06 -12.09 -1.00
N ARG A 197 2.87 -12.10 -2.06
CA ARG A 197 2.56 -12.80 -3.34
C ARG A 197 2.42 -14.31 -3.20
N MET A 198 2.93 -14.89 -2.12
CA MET A 198 2.90 -16.35 -1.84
C MET A 198 1.85 -16.73 -0.79
N LEU A 199 1.18 -15.75 -0.19
CA LEU A 199 0.14 -15.96 0.81
C LEU A 199 -1.24 -16.03 0.13
N ASP A 200 -2.10 -16.91 0.62
CA ASP A 200 -3.35 -17.28 -0.04
C ASP A 200 -4.53 -16.33 0.26
N SER A 201 -4.37 -15.43 1.23
CA SER A 201 -5.47 -14.56 1.67
C SER A 201 -5.01 -13.22 2.23
N LEU A 202 -5.92 -12.24 2.22
CA LEU A 202 -5.70 -10.96 2.88
C LEU A 202 -5.41 -11.13 4.38
N GLU A 203 -6.08 -12.07 5.05
CA GLU A 203 -5.88 -12.34 6.47
C GLU A 203 -4.48 -12.84 6.78
N ALA A 204 -3.93 -13.72 5.94
CA ALA A 204 -2.56 -14.19 6.08
C ALA A 204 -1.54 -13.06 5.87
N VAL A 205 -1.85 -12.12 4.96
CA VAL A 205 -1.03 -10.93 4.77
C VAL A 205 -1.14 -9.98 5.95
N LEU A 206 -2.34 -9.74 6.47
CA LEU A 206 -2.54 -8.91 7.66
C LEU A 206 -1.86 -9.50 8.90
N ASP A 207 -1.82 -10.83 9.06
CA ASP A 207 -1.04 -11.49 10.12
C ASP A 207 0.47 -11.22 9.95
N GLN A 208 0.97 -11.26 8.73
CA GLN A 208 2.36 -10.89 8.43
C GLN A 208 2.61 -9.41 8.73
N GLU A 209 1.75 -8.52 8.25
CA GLU A 209 1.87 -7.07 8.47
C GLU A 209 1.79 -6.72 9.95
N TYR A 210 1.00 -7.43 10.73
CA TYR A 210 0.95 -7.25 12.19
C TYR A 210 2.29 -7.56 12.85
N ARG A 211 2.99 -8.61 12.43
CA ARG A 211 4.35 -8.92 12.92
C ARG A 211 5.32 -7.80 12.55
N THR A 212 5.32 -7.37 11.29
CA THR A 212 6.23 -6.30 10.82
C THR A 212 5.95 -4.98 11.52
N SER A 213 4.69 -4.59 11.71
CA SER A 213 4.28 -3.37 12.40
C SER A 213 4.67 -3.38 13.88
N CYS A 214 4.39 -4.49 14.58
CA CYS A 214 4.78 -4.65 15.98
C CYS A 214 6.30 -4.56 16.17
N THR A 215 7.08 -5.10 15.24
CA THR A 215 8.55 -5.04 15.29
C THR A 215 9.04 -3.64 14.94
N ALA A 216 8.52 -3.00 13.90
CA ALA A 216 8.86 -1.63 13.51
C ALA A 216 8.65 -0.65 14.66
N PHE A 217 7.57 -0.82 15.45
CA PHE A 217 7.29 0.03 16.61
C PHE A 217 8.39 -0.01 17.68
N THR A 218 9.17 -1.08 17.73
CA THR A 218 10.29 -1.20 18.68
C THR A 218 11.60 -0.63 18.15
N ARG A 219 11.62 -0.13 16.90
CA ARG A 219 12.81 0.38 16.24
C ARG A 219 12.83 1.91 16.23
N PRO A 220 14.03 2.53 16.18
CA PRO A 220 14.16 3.99 16.24
C PRO A 220 13.60 4.71 15.01
N ASP A 221 13.61 4.08 13.83
CA ASP A 221 13.28 4.73 12.56
C ASP A 221 11.84 5.24 12.48
N LEU A 222 10.87 4.53 13.06
CA LEU A 222 9.48 5.02 13.10
C LEU A 222 9.36 6.33 13.90
N VAL A 223 10.01 6.41 15.05
CA VAL A 223 10.01 7.62 15.90
C VAL A 223 10.68 8.77 15.17
N GLU A 224 11.83 8.52 14.55
CA GLU A 224 12.59 9.50 13.79
C GLU A 224 11.82 9.97 12.54
N GLY A 225 11.21 9.04 11.80
CA GLY A 225 10.43 9.37 10.62
C GLY A 225 9.20 10.23 10.96
N VAL A 226 8.49 9.89 12.03
CA VAL A 226 7.37 10.71 12.54
C VAL A 226 7.87 12.08 12.97
N ARG A 227 9.00 12.18 13.69
CA ARG A 227 9.62 13.46 14.03
C ARG A 227 9.87 14.29 12.78
N ALA A 228 10.60 13.73 11.80
CA ALA A 228 11.05 14.48 10.63
C ALA A 228 9.92 14.89 9.69
N GLN A 229 8.90 14.03 9.50
CA GLN A 229 7.86 14.27 8.51
C GLN A 229 6.62 14.96 9.08
N ILE A 230 6.29 14.73 10.35
CA ILE A 230 5.01 15.14 10.92
C ILE A 230 5.18 16.22 12.00
N ILE A 231 6.12 16.05 12.92
CA ILE A 231 6.29 16.94 14.08
C ILE A 231 7.14 18.15 13.69
N ASP A 232 8.42 17.94 13.41
CA ASP A 232 9.37 19.03 13.09
C ASP A 232 9.23 19.52 11.64
N LYS A 233 8.81 18.63 10.74
CA LYS A 233 8.62 18.87 9.30
C LYS A 233 9.88 19.37 8.60
N ASP A 234 11.05 19.04 9.14
CA ASP A 234 12.36 19.34 8.55
C ASP A 234 12.67 18.44 7.34
N ARG A 235 11.93 17.32 7.20
CA ARG A 235 12.06 16.33 6.12
C ARG A 235 13.49 15.78 5.99
N ASN A 236 14.22 15.75 7.08
CA ASN A 236 15.58 15.28 7.15
C ASN A 236 15.72 14.20 8.24
N PRO A 237 15.17 13.01 8.02
CA PRO A 237 15.27 11.92 8.99
C PRO A 237 16.71 11.39 9.07
N ARG A 238 17.09 10.98 10.27
CA ARG A 238 18.39 10.34 10.57
C ARG A 238 18.14 8.88 10.84
N TRP A 239 18.17 8.07 9.78
CA TRP A 239 17.91 6.64 9.88
C TRP A 239 18.98 5.90 10.67
N SER A 240 18.60 4.81 11.33
CA SER A 240 19.51 3.95 12.09
C SER A 240 19.12 2.47 11.94
N PRO A 241 19.86 1.68 11.15
CA PRO A 241 21.11 2.02 10.42
C PRO A 241 20.91 3.08 9.32
N ALA A 242 22.00 3.80 8.99
CA ALA A 242 21.97 4.85 7.98
C ALA A 242 22.08 4.31 6.55
N ASP A 243 22.75 3.17 6.37
CA ASP A 243 23.04 2.58 5.08
C ASP A 243 22.41 1.19 4.91
N LEU A 244 22.01 0.86 3.68
CA LEU A 244 21.45 -0.46 3.33
C LEU A 244 22.41 -1.61 3.69
N ALA A 245 23.71 -1.43 3.48
CA ALA A 245 24.72 -2.44 3.77
C ALA A 245 24.82 -2.81 5.27
N GLU A 246 24.34 -1.95 6.16
CA GLU A 246 24.33 -2.18 7.61
C GLU A 246 23.09 -2.98 8.06
N VAL A 247 22.09 -3.15 7.19
CA VAL A 247 20.88 -3.95 7.49
C VAL A 247 21.09 -5.37 7.00
N SER A 248 21.31 -6.30 7.92
CA SER A 248 21.52 -7.71 7.59
C SER A 248 20.20 -8.44 7.27
N GLU A 249 20.30 -9.60 6.61
CA GLU A 249 19.15 -10.51 6.42
C GLU A 249 18.57 -10.98 7.77
N ALA A 250 19.40 -11.15 8.79
CA ALA A 250 18.93 -11.50 10.12
C ALA A 250 18.09 -10.40 10.75
N ASP A 251 18.45 -9.12 10.55
CA ASP A 251 17.65 -7.98 11.00
C ASP A 251 16.28 -7.96 10.32
N VAL A 252 16.24 -8.19 9.01
CA VAL A 252 14.97 -8.28 8.24
C VAL A 252 14.14 -9.47 8.73
N ALA A 253 14.76 -10.63 8.97
CA ALA A 253 14.04 -11.83 9.42
C ALA A 253 13.32 -11.64 10.76
N LEU A 254 13.84 -10.80 11.65
CA LEU A 254 13.22 -10.48 12.94
C LEU A 254 11.82 -9.85 12.78
N PHE A 255 11.55 -9.12 11.69
CA PHE A 255 10.25 -8.53 11.43
C PHE A 255 9.16 -9.55 11.09
N PHE A 256 9.56 -10.74 10.68
CA PHE A 256 8.64 -11.83 10.31
C PHE A 256 8.59 -12.94 11.38
N ALA A 257 9.35 -12.78 12.48
CA ALA A 257 9.35 -13.74 13.55
C ALA A 257 7.98 -13.78 14.26
N THR A 258 7.62 -14.95 14.76
CA THR A 258 6.38 -15.13 15.52
C THR A 258 6.36 -14.26 16.78
N LEU A 259 5.19 -13.70 17.06
CA LEU A 259 4.92 -12.93 18.28
C LEU A 259 4.41 -13.82 19.45
N GLY A 260 4.36 -15.15 19.23
CA GLY A 260 3.83 -16.10 20.22
C GLY A 260 2.36 -15.82 20.54
N ASP A 261 2.01 -15.76 21.83
CA ASP A 261 0.63 -15.51 22.29
C ASP A 261 0.06 -14.14 21.87
N ARG A 262 0.87 -13.29 21.25
CA ARG A 262 0.44 -11.96 20.78
C ARG A 262 0.14 -11.91 19.29
N GLU A 263 0.13 -13.07 18.61
CA GLU A 263 -0.25 -13.13 17.19
C GLU A 263 -1.63 -12.51 16.95
N LEU A 264 -1.87 -12.07 15.73
CA LEU A 264 -3.18 -11.56 15.31
C LEU A 264 -4.15 -12.69 14.99
N ASP A 265 -3.65 -13.74 14.35
CA ASP A 265 -4.33 -15.02 14.04
C ASP A 265 -5.64 -14.88 13.23
N LEU A 266 -5.68 -13.94 12.31
CA LEU A 266 -6.85 -13.75 11.42
C LEU A 266 -7.04 -14.91 10.45
N ALA A 267 -5.95 -15.44 9.89
CA ALA A 267 -6.00 -16.56 8.96
C ALA A 267 -6.50 -17.85 9.63
N SER A 268 -6.13 -18.06 10.90
CA SER A 268 -6.54 -19.25 11.69
C SER A 268 -8.00 -19.17 12.17
N GLY A 269 -8.53 -17.95 12.36
CA GLY A 269 -9.88 -17.69 12.87
C GLY A 269 -10.98 -17.73 11.80
N SER A 270 -10.65 -17.93 10.53
CA SER A 270 -11.62 -17.95 9.44
C SER A 270 -12.60 -19.14 9.41
N GLY A 271 -12.54 -20.00 10.44
CA GLY A 271 -13.42 -21.17 10.60
C GLY A 271 -14.59 -21.02 11.60
N THR A 272 -14.70 -19.92 12.32
CA THR A 272 -15.82 -19.65 13.25
C THR A 272 -16.64 -18.46 12.78
N THR A 273 -17.61 -18.74 11.92
CA THR A 273 -18.78 -17.86 11.70
C THR A 273 -19.71 -17.99 12.90
N ASP A 274 -19.79 -16.98 13.74
CA ASP A 274 -20.97 -16.68 14.53
C ASP A 274 -21.75 -15.53 13.90
#